data_387f355778af10f25fdc02a5e9b147ed
#
_entry.id   387f355778af10f25fdc02a5e9b147ed
#
_cell.length_a   1.000
_cell.length_b   1.000
_cell.length_c   1.000
_cell.angle_alpha   90.00
_cell.angle_beta   90.00
_cell.angle_gamma   90.00
#
_symmetry.space_group_name_H-M   'P 1'
#
loop_
_entity.id
_entity.type
_entity.pdbx_description
1 polymer ?
#
loop_
_entity_poly.entity_id
_entity_poly.type
_entity_poly.pdbx_seq_one_letter_code
_entity_poly.pdbx_strand_id
1 'polypeptide(L)'
;MINVCIIFGGKSVEHEISVISANSILNSINHNKYAVNGIYINKNGEITYTDIIKNKSDSLEFKPSKSNKILISVGSENSLLVFNKRKLIKTLRPDVFFPVIHGTSGEDGSIQGLLELMNKPYVGCDVQSSSICIDKIMTKKLIKNAGIRTTEFVEISKDEWINKKTKILNIVKKNIGVPCFVKASNLGSSIGIYKTNKAKDLSTNISKSFKYASTILIEESILDVEEIEVSVLGNESLTVSCPGSIAPSSEFYDYNAKYIDGKSLTEIPYSRSLKNKSLGVEIHSMSTKAYKELNCSGMARVDFLYGKTIKRNKPALFLSEINTIPGFTEISMYPKLLEHGGLKLEKVIVTLINLAIKKYNSKKKLVTNFD
;
A
#
# COMPACT_ATOMS: atom_id res chain seq x y z
N MET A 1 -19.50 6.02 -22.15
CA MET A 1 -19.10 6.32 -20.75
C MET A 1 -18.44 5.06 -20.20
N ILE A 2 -17.25 5.17 -19.62
CA ILE A 2 -16.53 4.01 -19.05
C ILE A 2 -17.12 3.68 -17.67
N ASN A 3 -17.43 2.40 -17.44
CA ASN A 3 -17.97 1.93 -16.16
C ASN A 3 -16.82 1.58 -15.21
N VAL A 4 -16.63 2.40 -14.18
CA VAL A 4 -15.62 2.20 -13.14
C VAL A 4 -16.28 1.58 -11.91
N CYS A 5 -15.69 0.50 -11.39
CA CYS A 5 -16.16 -0.13 -10.16
C CYS A 5 -15.11 0.04 -9.06
N ILE A 6 -15.42 0.86 -8.05
CA ILE A 6 -14.55 1.08 -6.88
C ILE A 6 -14.81 -0.04 -5.87
N ILE A 7 -13.74 -0.73 -5.44
CA ILE A 7 -13.80 -1.79 -4.42
C ILE A 7 -13.12 -1.28 -3.16
N PHE A 8 -13.85 -1.25 -2.05
CA PHE A 8 -13.36 -0.64 -0.81
C PHE A 8 -13.88 -1.32 0.46
N GLY A 9 -13.36 -0.90 1.61
CA GLY A 9 -13.59 -1.51 2.91
C GLY A 9 -12.55 -2.59 3.22
N GLY A 10 -12.99 -3.84 3.36
CA GLY A 10 -12.12 -4.99 3.59
C GLY A 10 -12.00 -5.40 5.06
N LYS A 11 -11.56 -6.64 5.29
CA LYS A 11 -11.24 -7.18 6.62
C LYS A 11 -9.83 -6.71 7.02
N SER A 12 -9.69 -5.43 7.23
CA SER A 12 -8.43 -4.76 7.53
C SER A 12 -8.63 -3.75 8.67
N VAL A 13 -7.57 -3.46 9.39
CA VAL A 13 -7.54 -2.37 10.38
C VAL A 13 -7.66 -1.00 9.73
N GLU A 14 -7.34 -0.90 8.44
CA GLU A 14 -7.43 0.33 7.62
C GLU A 14 -8.79 0.45 6.91
N HIS A 15 -9.79 -0.30 7.38
CA HIS A 15 -11.14 -0.35 6.80
C HIS A 15 -11.74 1.05 6.60
N GLU A 16 -11.74 1.89 7.62
CA GLU A 16 -12.31 3.24 7.59
C GLU A 16 -11.55 4.13 6.61
N ILE A 17 -10.23 4.00 6.54
CA ILE A 17 -9.41 4.78 5.61
C ILE A 17 -9.73 4.39 4.16
N SER A 18 -10.00 3.10 3.92
CA SER A 18 -10.46 2.63 2.63
C SER A 18 -11.81 3.25 2.23
N VAL A 19 -12.75 3.37 3.16
CA VAL A 19 -14.05 4.03 2.93
C VAL A 19 -13.86 5.51 2.59
N ILE A 20 -13.03 6.23 3.36
CA ILE A 20 -12.74 7.66 3.11
C ILE A 20 -12.04 7.84 1.76
N SER A 21 -11.06 7.00 1.43
CA SER A 21 -10.36 7.02 0.15
C SER A 21 -11.31 6.78 -1.03
N ALA A 22 -12.24 5.83 -0.91
CA ALA A 22 -13.25 5.56 -1.94
C ALA A 22 -14.17 6.76 -2.19
N ASN A 23 -14.63 7.43 -1.12
CA ASN A 23 -15.45 8.63 -1.23
C ASN A 23 -14.66 9.82 -1.81
N SER A 24 -13.38 9.96 -1.49
CA SER A 24 -12.51 10.97 -2.10
C SER A 24 -12.38 10.75 -3.62
N ILE A 25 -12.16 9.52 -4.06
CA ILE A 25 -12.13 9.17 -5.48
C ILE A 25 -13.48 9.42 -6.14
N LEU A 26 -14.60 9.03 -5.50
CA LEU A 26 -15.96 9.25 -6.00
C LEU A 26 -16.23 10.73 -6.27
N ASN A 27 -15.80 11.63 -5.38
CA ASN A 27 -16.01 13.08 -5.53
C ASN A 27 -15.03 13.74 -6.51
N SER A 28 -13.88 13.09 -6.78
CA SER A 28 -12.84 13.65 -7.66
C SER A 28 -12.92 13.14 -9.09
N ILE A 29 -13.65 12.04 -9.34
CA ILE A 29 -13.76 11.46 -10.68
C ILE A 29 -14.74 12.27 -11.56
N ASN A 30 -14.43 12.38 -12.86
CA ASN A 30 -15.28 13.12 -13.81
C ASN A 30 -16.50 12.30 -14.22
N HIS A 31 -17.67 12.59 -13.60
CA HIS A 31 -18.93 11.89 -13.83
C HIS A 31 -19.53 12.06 -15.25
N ASN A 32 -19.04 13.01 -16.04
CA ASN A 32 -19.44 13.14 -17.46
C ASN A 32 -18.74 12.09 -18.34
N LYS A 33 -17.61 11.53 -17.89
CA LYS A 33 -16.82 10.53 -18.63
C LYS A 33 -16.95 9.14 -18.04
N TYR A 34 -17.18 9.01 -16.75
CA TYR A 34 -17.16 7.76 -16.00
C TYR A 34 -18.48 7.53 -15.27
N ALA A 35 -19.07 6.35 -15.49
CA ALA A 35 -20.15 5.84 -14.66
C ALA A 35 -19.54 5.06 -13.49
N VAL A 36 -19.88 5.46 -12.26
CA VAL A 36 -19.26 4.88 -11.05
C VAL A 36 -20.23 3.92 -10.37
N ASN A 37 -19.71 2.76 -9.96
CA ASN A 37 -20.37 1.81 -9.07
C ASN A 37 -19.45 1.50 -7.91
N GLY A 38 -20.01 1.14 -6.75
CA GLY A 38 -19.24 0.77 -5.56
C GLY A 38 -19.52 -0.65 -5.11
N ILE A 39 -18.46 -1.34 -4.72
CA ILE A 39 -18.49 -2.61 -4.01
C ILE A 39 -17.87 -2.41 -2.64
N TYR A 40 -18.63 -2.68 -1.62
CA TYR A 40 -18.18 -2.60 -0.24
C TYR A 40 -17.95 -4.00 0.33
N ILE A 41 -16.77 -4.19 0.90
CA ILE A 41 -16.42 -5.39 1.67
C ILE A 41 -16.43 -5.00 3.15
N ASN A 42 -17.32 -5.58 3.93
CA ASN A 42 -17.40 -5.27 5.35
C ASN A 42 -16.26 -5.94 6.16
N LYS A 43 -16.20 -5.63 7.46
CA LYS A 43 -15.16 -6.18 8.37
C LYS A 43 -15.22 -7.69 8.55
N ASN A 44 -16.34 -8.33 8.19
CA ASN A 44 -16.49 -9.80 8.21
C ASN A 44 -16.15 -10.44 6.86
N GLY A 45 -15.86 -9.64 5.82
CA GLY A 45 -15.54 -10.11 4.47
C GLY A 45 -16.76 -10.28 3.56
N GLU A 46 -17.96 -9.86 3.98
CA GLU A 46 -19.15 -9.92 3.13
C GLU A 46 -19.11 -8.81 2.07
N ILE A 47 -19.43 -9.17 0.83
CA ILE A 47 -19.41 -8.28 -0.34
C ILE A 47 -20.83 -7.79 -0.63
N THR A 48 -21.02 -6.48 -0.63
CA THR A 48 -22.32 -5.83 -0.86
C THR A 48 -22.22 -4.72 -1.90
N TYR A 49 -23.33 -4.49 -2.59
CA TYR A 49 -23.47 -3.36 -3.49
C TYR A 49 -23.71 -2.08 -2.69
N THR A 50 -23.24 -0.95 -3.23
CA THR A 50 -23.44 0.36 -2.61
C THR A 50 -24.27 1.26 -3.49
N ASP A 51 -25.22 1.98 -2.89
CA ASP A 51 -25.85 3.12 -3.53
C ASP A 51 -24.95 4.35 -3.40
N ILE A 52 -25.09 5.29 -4.33
CA ILE A 52 -24.44 6.61 -4.25
C ILE A 52 -25.49 7.60 -3.82
N ILE A 53 -25.24 8.29 -2.72
CA ILE A 53 -26.14 9.30 -2.17
C ILE A 53 -25.42 10.65 -2.03
N LYS A 54 -26.16 11.73 -1.96
CA LYS A 54 -25.65 13.03 -1.51
C LYS A 54 -25.72 13.11 0.00
N ASN A 55 -24.63 13.52 0.62
CA ASN A 55 -24.60 13.80 2.06
C ASN A 55 -25.09 15.23 2.36
N LYS A 56 -25.08 15.63 3.63
CA LYS A 56 -25.55 16.96 4.08
C LYS A 56 -24.73 18.14 3.51
N SER A 57 -23.52 17.90 3.04
CA SER A 57 -22.65 18.91 2.39
C SER A 57 -22.66 18.83 0.87
N ASP A 58 -23.69 18.21 0.28
CA ASP A 58 -23.85 18.00 -1.17
C ASP A 58 -22.76 17.12 -1.84
N SER A 59 -21.83 16.57 -1.07
CA SER A 59 -20.83 15.64 -1.56
C SER A 59 -21.43 14.25 -1.78
N LEU A 60 -20.87 13.51 -2.74
CA LEU A 60 -21.28 12.13 -3.01
C LEU A 60 -20.66 11.18 -1.98
N GLU A 61 -21.44 10.18 -1.56
CA GLU A 61 -21.01 9.17 -0.60
C GLU A 61 -21.52 7.79 -1.01
N PHE A 62 -20.67 6.78 -0.86
CA PHE A 62 -21.11 5.39 -0.97
C PHE A 62 -21.87 4.97 0.28
N LYS A 63 -23.10 4.49 0.08
CA LYS A 63 -23.94 3.94 1.13
C LYS A 63 -24.05 2.42 0.96
N PRO A 64 -23.32 1.61 1.74
CA PRO A 64 -23.40 0.16 1.65
C PRO A 64 -24.81 -0.36 1.95
N SER A 65 -25.31 -1.22 1.08
CA SER A 65 -26.62 -1.86 1.28
C SER A 65 -26.48 -3.05 2.23
N LYS A 66 -27.34 -3.14 3.23
CA LYS A 66 -27.39 -4.31 4.13
C LYS A 66 -28.02 -5.54 3.48
N SER A 67 -28.81 -5.37 2.42
CA SER A 67 -29.62 -6.41 1.78
C SER A 67 -29.14 -6.82 0.40
N ASN A 68 -28.38 -5.97 -0.29
CA ASN A 68 -27.95 -6.19 -1.68
C ASN A 68 -26.58 -6.86 -1.70
N LYS A 69 -26.57 -8.20 -1.71
CA LYS A 69 -25.34 -9.00 -1.80
C LYS A 69 -24.85 -9.12 -3.24
N ILE A 70 -23.55 -9.27 -3.39
CA ILE A 70 -22.92 -9.48 -4.70
C ILE A 70 -22.42 -10.91 -4.81
N LEU A 71 -22.76 -11.56 -5.91
CA LEU A 71 -22.07 -12.74 -6.40
C LEU A 71 -21.19 -12.36 -7.58
N ILE A 72 -19.96 -12.83 -7.55
CA ILE A 72 -18.97 -12.58 -8.60
C ILE A 72 -19.04 -13.76 -9.58
N SER A 73 -19.40 -13.50 -10.83
CA SER A 73 -19.41 -14.48 -11.91
C SER A 73 -18.07 -14.39 -12.64
N VAL A 74 -17.34 -15.48 -12.63
CA VAL A 74 -16.07 -15.66 -13.34
C VAL A 74 -16.30 -16.55 -14.57
N GLY A 75 -15.51 -16.38 -15.63
CA GLY A 75 -15.60 -17.14 -16.85
C GLY A 75 -16.17 -16.32 -18.01
N SER A 76 -17.15 -16.86 -18.77
CA SER A 76 -17.69 -16.19 -19.95
C SER A 76 -18.41 -14.88 -19.66
N GLU A 77 -19.10 -14.79 -18.53
CA GLU A 77 -19.91 -13.61 -18.18
C GLU A 77 -19.10 -12.46 -17.54
N ASN A 78 -18.11 -12.78 -16.72
CA ASN A 78 -17.24 -11.81 -16.03
C ASN A 78 -17.99 -10.58 -15.49
N SER A 79 -19.04 -10.85 -14.72
CA SER A 79 -19.99 -9.86 -14.25
C SER A 79 -20.20 -9.94 -12.74
N LEU A 80 -20.82 -8.90 -12.18
CA LEU A 80 -21.21 -8.83 -10.78
C LEU A 80 -22.73 -8.90 -10.72
N LEU A 81 -23.24 -9.92 -10.07
CA LEU A 81 -24.66 -10.17 -9.91
C LEU A 81 -25.11 -9.64 -8.56
N VAL A 82 -25.98 -8.64 -8.59
CA VAL A 82 -26.52 -8.01 -7.36
C VAL A 82 -27.84 -8.64 -7.02
N PHE A 83 -27.93 -9.27 -5.85
CA PHE A 83 -29.13 -9.91 -5.34
C PHE A 83 -29.69 -9.16 -4.13
N ASN A 84 -31.00 -8.93 -4.13
CA ASN A 84 -31.73 -8.60 -2.93
C ASN A 84 -32.48 -9.84 -2.47
N LYS A 85 -32.11 -10.37 -1.28
CA LYS A 85 -32.52 -11.72 -0.83
C LYS A 85 -32.13 -12.75 -1.88
N ARG A 86 -33.12 -13.39 -2.56
CA ARG A 86 -32.90 -14.39 -3.62
C ARG A 86 -33.17 -13.88 -5.04
N LYS A 87 -33.57 -12.62 -5.20
CA LYS A 87 -33.93 -12.05 -6.50
C LYS A 87 -32.73 -11.29 -7.07
N LEU A 88 -32.34 -11.63 -8.31
CA LEU A 88 -31.39 -10.84 -9.08
C LEU A 88 -32.03 -9.49 -9.42
N ILE A 89 -31.42 -8.39 -8.98
CA ILE A 89 -31.95 -7.03 -9.19
C ILE A 89 -31.09 -6.22 -10.15
N LYS A 90 -29.80 -6.59 -10.31
CA LYS A 90 -28.89 -5.84 -11.19
C LYS A 90 -27.73 -6.73 -11.61
N THR A 91 -27.29 -6.58 -12.86
CA THR A 91 -26.02 -7.14 -13.35
C THR A 91 -25.10 -6.00 -13.72
N LEU A 92 -23.92 -5.96 -13.14
CA LEU A 92 -22.89 -4.97 -13.44
C LEU A 92 -21.79 -5.61 -14.30
N ARG A 93 -21.38 -4.88 -15.33
CA ARG A 93 -20.25 -5.25 -16.20
C ARG A 93 -19.25 -4.10 -16.22
N PRO A 94 -18.42 -3.95 -15.18
CA PRO A 94 -17.41 -2.90 -15.15
C PRO A 94 -16.42 -3.04 -16.30
N ASP A 95 -16.02 -1.88 -16.86
CA ASP A 95 -14.93 -1.82 -17.84
C ASP A 95 -13.57 -1.82 -17.12
N VAL A 96 -13.51 -1.28 -15.91
CA VAL A 96 -12.31 -1.24 -15.08
C VAL A 96 -12.65 -1.25 -13.59
N PHE A 97 -11.86 -1.96 -12.80
CA PHE A 97 -11.95 -1.94 -11.34
C PHE A 97 -10.92 -0.99 -10.73
N PHE A 98 -11.33 -0.32 -9.67
CA PHE A 98 -10.46 0.55 -8.86
C PHE A 98 -10.42 0.04 -7.42
N PRO A 99 -9.54 -0.91 -7.08
CA PRO A 99 -9.40 -1.38 -5.70
C PRO A 99 -8.74 -0.29 -4.84
N VAL A 100 -9.33 -0.04 -3.66
CA VAL A 100 -8.86 0.94 -2.66
C VAL A 100 -8.87 0.30 -1.27
N ILE A 101 -8.72 -1.00 -1.21
CA ILE A 101 -8.59 -1.73 0.06
C ILE A 101 -7.15 -1.61 0.53
N HIS A 102 -6.94 -0.99 1.69
CA HIS A 102 -5.60 -0.86 2.27
C HIS A 102 -5.25 -2.07 3.14
N GLY A 103 -3.99 -2.49 3.08
CA GLY A 103 -3.44 -3.60 3.85
C GLY A 103 -3.95 -4.98 3.39
N THR A 104 -4.32 -5.81 4.33
CA THR A 104 -4.72 -7.21 4.10
C THR A 104 -5.88 -7.34 3.12
N SER A 105 -5.78 -8.28 2.20
CA SER A 105 -6.69 -8.56 1.08
C SER A 105 -6.69 -7.50 -0.02
N GLY A 106 -6.13 -6.33 0.20
CA GLY A 106 -6.03 -5.25 -0.79
C GLY A 106 -4.65 -5.16 -1.42
N GLU A 107 -3.60 -5.21 -0.59
CA GLU A 107 -2.21 -5.02 -1.04
C GLU A 107 -1.40 -6.31 -1.09
N ASP A 108 -2.01 -7.47 -0.79
CA ASP A 108 -1.35 -8.77 -0.71
C ASP A 108 -1.52 -9.67 -1.94
N GLY A 109 -2.13 -9.16 -3.01
CA GLY A 109 -2.40 -9.91 -4.22
C GLY A 109 -3.77 -10.60 -4.26
N SER A 110 -4.51 -10.65 -3.14
CA SER A 110 -5.78 -11.38 -3.05
C SER A 110 -6.86 -10.79 -3.95
N ILE A 111 -7.12 -9.49 -3.85
CA ILE A 111 -8.11 -8.82 -4.72
C ILE A 111 -7.64 -8.81 -6.18
N GLN A 112 -6.35 -8.63 -6.42
CA GLN A 112 -5.77 -8.65 -7.75
C GLN A 112 -5.96 -10.03 -8.41
N GLY A 113 -5.76 -11.12 -7.67
CA GLY A 113 -5.98 -12.49 -8.14
C GLY A 113 -7.43 -12.74 -8.56
N LEU A 114 -8.39 -12.21 -7.80
CA LEU A 114 -9.80 -12.27 -8.16
C LEU A 114 -10.07 -11.53 -9.49
N LEU A 115 -9.51 -10.33 -9.66
CA LEU A 115 -9.70 -9.51 -10.84
C LEU A 115 -8.99 -10.08 -12.08
N GLU A 116 -7.86 -10.78 -11.89
CA GLU A 116 -7.20 -11.57 -12.93
C GLU A 116 -8.09 -12.73 -13.40
N LEU A 117 -8.70 -13.49 -12.48
CA LEU A 117 -9.64 -14.56 -12.82
C LEU A 117 -10.89 -14.03 -13.53
N MET A 118 -11.34 -12.83 -13.18
CA MET A 118 -12.42 -12.15 -13.91
C MET A 118 -11.98 -11.60 -15.28
N ASN A 119 -10.71 -11.68 -15.63
CA ASN A 119 -10.16 -11.14 -16.87
C ASN A 119 -10.61 -9.69 -17.13
N LYS A 120 -10.43 -8.82 -16.15
CA LYS A 120 -10.84 -7.41 -16.17
C LYS A 120 -9.67 -6.48 -15.87
N PRO A 121 -9.62 -5.29 -16.50
CA PRO A 121 -8.66 -4.26 -16.13
C PRO A 121 -8.87 -3.82 -14.69
N TYR A 122 -7.79 -3.56 -13.97
CA TYR A 122 -7.83 -2.98 -12.63
C TYR A 122 -6.66 -2.04 -12.38
N VAL A 123 -6.89 -1.04 -11.56
CA VAL A 123 -5.92 -0.01 -11.20
C VAL A 123 -4.90 -0.58 -10.21
N GLY A 124 -3.64 -0.20 -10.42
CA GLY A 124 -2.53 -0.51 -9.50
C GLY A 124 -1.68 -1.71 -9.90
N CYS A 125 -0.93 -2.17 -8.93
CA CYS A 125 -0.01 -3.29 -9.04
C CYS A 125 -0.74 -4.62 -9.28
N ASP A 126 -0.06 -5.60 -9.88
CA ASP A 126 -0.60 -6.94 -10.07
C ASP A 126 -0.42 -7.83 -8.82
N VAL A 127 -0.79 -9.11 -8.97
CA VAL A 127 -0.69 -10.11 -7.89
C VAL A 127 0.72 -10.20 -7.37
N GLN A 128 1.71 -10.32 -8.27
CA GLN A 128 3.11 -10.55 -7.89
C GLN A 128 3.69 -9.34 -7.15
N SER A 129 3.60 -8.17 -7.74
CA SER A 129 4.16 -6.96 -7.13
C SER A 129 3.44 -6.59 -5.83
N SER A 130 2.12 -6.75 -5.76
CA SER A 130 1.37 -6.52 -4.51
C SER A 130 1.85 -7.45 -3.38
N SER A 131 1.91 -8.76 -3.63
CA SER A 131 2.33 -9.74 -2.64
C SER A 131 3.78 -9.58 -2.19
N ILE A 132 4.66 -9.18 -3.09
CA ILE A 132 6.07 -8.89 -2.75
C ILE A 132 6.17 -7.62 -1.91
N CYS A 133 5.50 -6.53 -2.31
CA CYS A 133 5.64 -5.24 -1.64
C CYS A 133 5.08 -5.22 -0.21
N ILE A 134 4.01 -5.96 0.07
CA ILE A 134 3.47 -6.08 1.43
C ILE A 134 4.38 -6.89 2.35
N ASP A 135 5.14 -7.85 1.79
CA ASP A 135 6.09 -8.66 2.55
C ASP A 135 7.44 -7.93 2.69
N LYS A 136 7.65 -7.36 3.87
CA LYS A 136 8.86 -6.58 4.19
C LYS A 136 10.15 -7.38 3.98
N ILE A 137 10.12 -8.70 4.20
CA ILE A 137 11.29 -9.56 4.05
C ILE A 137 11.61 -9.75 2.56
N MET A 138 10.60 -10.11 1.76
CA MET A 138 10.77 -10.29 0.31
C MET A 138 11.17 -8.99 -0.37
N THR A 139 10.51 -7.89 -0.04
CA THR A 139 10.88 -6.55 -0.52
C THR A 139 12.35 -6.26 -0.22
N LYS A 140 12.78 -6.38 1.05
CA LYS A 140 14.17 -6.09 1.44
C LYS A 140 15.19 -6.99 0.76
N LYS A 141 14.91 -8.28 0.58
CA LYS A 141 15.78 -9.20 -0.14
C LYS A 141 15.97 -8.78 -1.60
N LEU A 142 14.87 -8.45 -2.30
CA LEU A 142 14.92 -8.08 -3.71
C LEU A 142 15.60 -6.72 -3.92
N ILE A 143 15.23 -5.70 -3.15
CA ILE A 143 15.84 -4.37 -3.30
C ILE A 143 17.34 -4.40 -2.92
N LYS A 144 17.73 -5.19 -1.90
CA LYS A 144 19.14 -5.36 -1.54
C LYS A 144 19.92 -6.05 -2.65
N ASN A 145 19.35 -7.09 -3.27
CA ASN A 145 19.95 -7.77 -4.43
C ASN A 145 20.09 -6.82 -5.64
N ALA A 146 19.16 -5.91 -5.82
CA ALA A 146 19.24 -4.85 -6.83
C ALA A 146 20.23 -3.73 -6.47
N GLY A 147 20.95 -3.81 -5.34
CA GLY A 147 21.90 -2.79 -4.88
C GLY A 147 21.25 -1.52 -4.33
N ILE A 148 19.99 -1.59 -3.92
CA ILE A 148 19.29 -0.51 -3.21
C ILE A 148 19.52 -0.67 -1.71
N ARG A 149 19.91 0.41 -1.05
CA ARG A 149 20.18 0.40 0.39
C ARG A 149 18.89 0.27 1.18
N THR A 150 18.85 -0.70 2.09
CA THR A 150 17.82 -0.89 3.12
C THR A 150 18.49 -1.19 4.45
N THR A 151 17.75 -1.12 5.55
CA THR A 151 18.25 -1.46 6.89
C THR A 151 18.66 -2.93 6.96
N GLU A 152 19.71 -3.25 7.72
CA GLU A 152 20.09 -4.63 8.00
C GLU A 152 19.02 -5.32 8.85
N PHE A 153 18.74 -6.58 8.56
CA PHE A 153 17.70 -7.33 9.24
C PHE A 153 18.03 -8.82 9.39
N VAL A 154 17.34 -9.44 10.34
CA VAL A 154 17.32 -10.89 10.55
C VAL A 154 15.89 -11.37 10.43
N GLU A 155 15.66 -12.34 9.57
CA GLU A 155 14.39 -13.04 9.40
C GLU A 155 14.30 -14.19 10.41
N ILE A 156 13.12 -14.40 10.98
CA ILE A 156 12.88 -15.47 11.96
C ILE A 156 11.49 -16.07 11.70
N SER A 157 11.44 -17.40 11.55
CA SER A 157 10.18 -18.14 11.56
C SER A 157 9.74 -18.48 12.99
N LYS A 158 8.45 -18.69 13.18
CA LYS A 158 7.89 -19.07 14.48
C LYS A 158 8.46 -20.41 14.98
N ASP A 159 8.66 -21.34 14.08
CA ASP A 159 9.26 -22.65 14.34
C ASP A 159 10.71 -22.53 14.85
N GLU A 160 11.54 -21.71 14.17
CA GLU A 160 12.89 -21.46 14.61
C GLU A 160 12.94 -20.80 15.98
N TRP A 161 12.03 -19.85 16.25
CA TRP A 161 11.93 -19.18 17.54
C TRP A 161 11.63 -20.17 18.67
N ILE A 162 10.70 -21.10 18.46
CA ILE A 162 10.35 -22.13 19.45
C ILE A 162 11.55 -23.05 19.71
N ASN A 163 12.21 -23.51 18.67
CA ASN A 163 13.21 -24.57 18.78
C ASN A 163 14.65 -24.08 19.01
N LYS A 164 14.97 -22.82 18.65
CA LYS A 164 16.36 -22.30 18.62
C LYS A 164 16.49 -20.92 19.25
N LYS A 165 15.66 -20.61 20.25
CA LYS A 165 15.55 -19.27 20.86
C LYS A 165 16.89 -18.65 21.24
N THR A 166 17.75 -19.35 21.98
CA THR A 166 19.06 -18.85 22.41
C THR A 166 19.98 -18.54 21.24
N LYS A 167 20.00 -19.40 20.20
CA LYS A 167 20.79 -19.18 18.98
C LYS A 167 20.32 -17.91 18.26
N ILE A 168 19.00 -17.73 18.14
CA ILE A 168 18.40 -16.54 17.49
C ILE A 168 18.77 -15.27 18.23
N LEU A 169 18.63 -15.24 19.56
CA LEU A 169 18.99 -14.08 20.37
C LEU A 169 20.47 -13.69 20.18
N ASN A 170 21.35 -14.67 20.09
CA ASN A 170 22.79 -14.43 19.82
C ASN A 170 23.03 -13.88 18.41
N ILE A 171 22.32 -14.40 17.39
CA ILE A 171 22.38 -13.90 16.00
C ILE A 171 21.92 -12.43 15.95
N VAL A 172 20.80 -12.13 16.54
CA VAL A 172 20.24 -10.75 16.59
C VAL A 172 21.20 -9.81 17.31
N LYS A 173 21.72 -10.21 18.47
CA LYS A 173 22.69 -9.42 19.23
C LYS A 173 23.95 -9.11 18.41
N LYS A 174 24.48 -10.09 17.66
CA LYS A 174 25.69 -9.95 16.84
C LYS A 174 25.45 -9.08 15.60
N ASN A 175 24.34 -9.32 14.88
CA ASN A 175 24.13 -8.76 13.56
C ASN A 175 23.35 -7.43 13.60
N ILE A 176 22.44 -7.24 14.56
CA ILE A 176 21.56 -6.08 14.66
C ILE A 176 21.89 -5.24 15.89
N GLY A 177 21.82 -5.83 17.08
CA GLY A 177 21.96 -5.12 18.35
C GLY A 177 20.66 -4.43 18.78
N VAL A 178 20.78 -3.47 19.72
CA VAL A 178 19.69 -2.58 20.15
C VAL A 178 20.20 -1.15 20.10
N PRO A 179 19.32 -0.15 19.78
CA PRO A 179 17.89 -0.28 19.51
C PRO A 179 17.60 -0.97 18.17
N CYS A 180 16.50 -1.73 18.12
CA CYS A 180 16.03 -2.41 16.92
C CYS A 180 14.50 -2.42 16.87
N PHE A 181 13.94 -2.76 15.71
CA PHE A 181 12.51 -2.98 15.52
C PHE A 181 12.22 -4.45 15.26
N VAL A 182 11.27 -5.02 15.98
CA VAL A 182 10.68 -6.34 15.71
C VAL A 182 9.37 -6.12 14.96
N LYS A 183 9.22 -6.70 13.77
CA LYS A 183 8.09 -6.44 12.88
C LYS A 183 7.49 -7.73 12.33
N ALA A 184 6.16 -7.83 12.29
CA ALA A 184 5.46 -8.81 11.46
C ALA A 184 5.81 -8.57 9.98
N SER A 185 6.04 -9.65 9.19
CA SER A 185 6.55 -9.51 7.83
C SER A 185 5.57 -8.87 6.85
N ASN A 186 4.28 -9.20 6.95
CA ASN A 186 3.26 -8.98 5.93
C ASN A 186 2.05 -8.17 6.42
N LEU A 187 2.25 -7.25 7.35
CA LEU A 187 1.21 -6.35 7.85
C LEU A 187 1.60 -4.89 7.65
N GLY A 188 0.59 -4.06 7.34
CA GLY A 188 0.68 -2.62 7.27
C GLY A 188 0.37 -1.92 8.60
N SER A 189 0.23 -0.58 8.56
CA SER A 189 -0.27 0.27 9.65
C SER A 189 0.43 0.08 11.01
N SER A 190 1.70 -0.25 11.01
CA SER A 190 2.51 -0.43 12.22
C SER A 190 2.01 -1.53 13.18
N ILE A 191 1.14 -2.44 12.72
CA ILE A 191 0.63 -3.56 13.53
C ILE A 191 1.70 -4.63 13.68
N GLY A 192 1.86 -5.13 14.92
CA GLY A 192 2.87 -6.15 15.22
C GLY A 192 4.31 -5.62 15.16
N ILE A 193 4.49 -4.28 15.22
CA ILE A 193 5.79 -3.61 15.28
C ILE A 193 6.09 -3.20 16.72
N TYR A 194 7.29 -3.52 17.18
CA TYR A 194 7.77 -3.23 18.53
C TYR A 194 9.19 -2.68 18.49
N LYS A 195 9.37 -1.41 18.94
CA LYS A 195 10.68 -0.84 19.17
C LYS A 195 11.30 -1.50 20.41
N THR A 196 12.53 -1.94 20.29
CA THR A 196 13.26 -2.65 21.35
C THR A 196 14.52 -1.87 21.68
N ASN A 197 14.48 -1.10 22.78
CA ASN A 197 15.59 -0.25 23.23
C ASN A 197 16.55 -1.02 24.16
N LYS A 198 16.08 -2.06 24.83
CA LYS A 198 16.88 -2.84 25.79
C LYS A 198 16.87 -4.32 25.43
N ALA A 199 18.03 -4.97 25.47
CA ALA A 199 18.19 -6.37 25.10
C ALA A 199 17.29 -7.35 25.89
N LYS A 200 16.96 -7.02 27.14
CA LYS A 200 16.03 -7.81 27.97
C LYS A 200 14.62 -7.89 27.43
N ASP A 201 14.16 -6.89 26.66
CA ASP A 201 12.80 -6.81 26.13
C ASP A 201 12.65 -7.54 24.80
N LEU A 202 13.77 -7.88 24.14
CA LEU A 202 13.80 -8.47 22.80
C LEU A 202 12.98 -9.76 22.71
N SER A 203 13.18 -10.69 23.64
CA SER A 203 12.46 -11.97 23.66
C SER A 203 10.95 -11.78 23.78
N THR A 204 10.52 -10.83 24.60
CA THR A 204 9.10 -10.50 24.81
C THR A 204 8.49 -9.90 23.54
N ASN A 205 9.19 -8.97 22.90
CA ASN A 205 8.72 -8.29 21.70
C ASN A 205 8.64 -9.24 20.50
N ILE A 206 9.60 -10.16 20.36
CA ILE A 206 9.56 -11.26 19.38
C ILE A 206 8.29 -12.10 19.58
N SER A 207 8.03 -12.55 20.82
CA SER A 207 6.87 -13.38 21.12
C SER A 207 5.54 -12.64 20.89
N LYS A 208 5.50 -11.32 21.13
CA LYS A 208 4.34 -10.47 20.82
C LYS A 208 4.11 -10.35 19.30
N SER A 209 5.16 -10.15 18.51
CA SER A 209 5.05 -10.02 17.06
C SER A 209 4.56 -11.31 16.39
N PHE A 210 4.94 -12.49 16.91
CA PHE A 210 4.43 -13.78 16.45
C PHE A 210 2.94 -14.03 16.72
N LYS A 211 2.23 -13.15 17.41
CA LYS A 211 0.76 -13.21 17.49
C LYS A 211 0.10 -12.76 16.17
N TYR A 212 0.85 -12.04 15.33
CA TYR A 212 0.32 -11.42 14.11
C TYR A 212 0.83 -12.08 12.82
N ALA A 213 1.96 -12.79 12.85
CA ALA A 213 2.55 -13.40 11.67
C ALA A 213 3.31 -14.69 12.05
N SER A 214 3.44 -15.62 11.09
CA SER A 214 4.27 -16.82 11.22
C SER A 214 5.76 -16.56 11.00
N THR A 215 6.07 -15.43 10.32
CA THR A 215 7.44 -14.97 10.06
C THR A 215 7.54 -13.50 10.45
N ILE A 216 8.63 -13.13 11.09
CA ILE A 216 8.94 -11.76 11.52
C ILE A 216 10.33 -11.35 11.04
N LEU A 217 10.58 -10.05 10.99
CA LEU A 217 11.93 -9.53 10.84
C LEU A 217 12.32 -8.69 12.05
N ILE A 218 13.60 -8.71 12.37
CA ILE A 218 14.23 -7.81 13.33
C ILE A 218 15.22 -6.96 12.56
N GLU A 219 14.99 -5.65 12.52
CA GLU A 219 15.81 -4.71 11.77
C GLU A 219 16.48 -3.68 12.66
N GLU A 220 17.66 -3.20 12.25
CA GLU A 220 18.35 -2.12 12.92
C GLU A 220 17.50 -0.84 12.96
N SER A 221 17.61 -0.10 14.07
CA SER A 221 16.96 1.20 14.18
C SER A 221 17.80 2.28 13.50
N ILE A 222 17.15 3.16 12.75
CA ILE A 222 17.76 4.40 12.27
C ILE A 222 17.69 5.43 13.39
N LEU A 223 18.82 6.06 13.66
CA LEU A 223 18.99 7.11 14.67
C LEU A 223 18.85 8.48 14.00
N ASP A 224 18.29 9.45 14.73
CA ASP A 224 18.01 10.80 14.21
C ASP A 224 17.20 10.72 12.89
N VAL A 225 16.18 9.85 12.88
CA VAL A 225 15.45 9.47 11.66
C VAL A 225 14.57 10.61 11.15
N GLU A 226 14.61 10.82 9.84
CA GLU A 226 13.64 11.59 9.06
C GLU A 226 12.92 10.61 8.14
N GLU A 227 11.57 10.59 8.20
CA GLU A 227 10.74 9.76 7.34
C GLU A 227 10.41 10.54 6.07
N ILE A 228 10.66 9.94 4.90
CA ILE A 228 10.52 10.58 3.59
C ILE A 228 9.64 9.70 2.72
N GLU A 229 8.66 10.31 2.06
CA GLU A 229 7.74 9.64 1.15
C GLU A 229 7.84 10.22 -0.26
N VAL A 230 7.71 9.35 -1.26
CA VAL A 230 7.72 9.70 -2.69
C VAL A 230 6.59 8.98 -3.39
N SER A 231 5.80 9.71 -4.18
CA SER A 231 4.75 9.14 -5.01
C SER A 231 5.27 8.79 -6.39
N VAL A 232 4.98 7.57 -6.84
CA VAL A 232 5.30 7.11 -8.20
C VAL A 232 4.00 6.77 -8.93
N LEU A 233 3.84 7.30 -10.14
CA LEU A 233 2.69 7.12 -11.00
C LEU A 233 3.15 6.71 -12.40
N GLY A 234 2.67 5.58 -12.91
CA GLY A 234 2.98 5.13 -14.27
C GLY A 234 3.23 3.63 -14.39
N ASN A 235 3.41 3.17 -15.61
CA ASN A 235 3.86 1.81 -15.93
C ASN A 235 5.30 1.85 -16.47
N GLU A 236 5.46 2.03 -17.78
CA GLU A 236 6.78 2.14 -18.46
C GLU A 236 7.41 3.52 -18.23
N SER A 237 6.62 4.57 -18.48
CA SER A 237 7.00 5.97 -18.20
C SER A 237 6.49 6.36 -16.83
N LEU A 238 7.39 6.82 -15.96
CA LEU A 238 7.10 7.13 -14.58
C LEU A 238 7.08 8.64 -14.33
N THR A 239 6.07 9.08 -13.61
CA THR A 239 6.07 10.36 -12.91
C THR A 239 6.44 10.11 -11.46
N VAL A 240 7.57 10.65 -11.03
CA VAL A 240 8.06 10.56 -9.65
C VAL A 240 7.93 11.95 -9.04
N SER A 241 7.24 12.07 -7.93
CA SER A 241 7.04 13.35 -7.24
C SER A 241 8.34 13.90 -6.64
N CYS A 242 8.35 15.17 -6.23
CA CYS A 242 9.31 15.61 -5.25
C CYS A 242 9.14 14.78 -3.95
N PRO A 243 10.21 14.59 -3.16
CA PRO A 243 10.08 13.97 -1.86
C PRO A 243 9.36 14.91 -0.88
N GLY A 244 8.54 14.33 0.00
CA GLY A 244 8.00 15.00 1.17
C GLY A 244 8.47 14.30 2.43
N SER A 245 8.56 15.02 3.54
CA SER A 245 8.87 14.44 4.84
C SER A 245 7.69 14.50 5.79
N ILE A 246 7.67 13.55 6.71
CA ILE A 246 6.68 13.47 7.78
C ILE A 246 7.42 13.51 9.12
N ALA A 247 7.09 14.48 9.94
CA ALA A 247 7.50 14.48 11.34
C ALA A 247 6.31 13.97 12.17
N PRO A 248 6.40 12.74 12.71
CA PRO A 248 5.32 12.18 13.51
C PRO A 248 5.12 13.01 14.79
N SER A 249 3.86 13.11 15.23
CA SER A 249 3.49 13.81 16.46
C SER A 249 3.94 13.10 17.74
N SER A 250 4.41 11.85 17.62
CA SER A 250 4.91 10.99 18.70
C SER A 250 6.22 10.33 18.32
N GLU A 251 6.89 9.68 19.29
CA GLU A 251 8.17 8.97 19.06
C GLU A 251 8.10 7.89 17.96
N PHE A 252 6.89 7.52 17.54
CA PHE A 252 6.63 6.51 16.52
C PHE A 252 5.43 6.88 15.65
N TYR A 253 5.58 6.80 14.32
CA TYR A 253 4.52 7.08 13.34
C TYR A 253 3.56 5.89 13.26
N ASP A 254 2.67 5.78 14.26
CA ASP A 254 1.67 4.72 14.37
C ASP A 254 0.39 5.03 13.59
N TYR A 255 -0.61 4.13 13.67
CA TYR A 255 -1.90 4.28 13.01
C TYR A 255 -2.62 5.59 13.39
N ASN A 256 -2.59 5.97 14.68
CA ASN A 256 -3.27 7.18 15.15
C ASN A 256 -2.61 8.44 14.58
N ALA A 257 -1.27 8.48 14.59
CA ALA A 257 -0.51 9.58 14.00
C ALA A 257 -0.70 9.68 12.47
N LYS A 258 -0.88 8.53 11.79
CA LYS A 258 -1.09 8.48 10.33
C LYS A 258 -2.47 8.97 9.90
N TYR A 259 -3.53 8.67 10.65
CA TYR A 259 -4.89 8.75 10.12
C TYR A 259 -5.89 9.47 11.03
N ILE A 260 -5.61 9.66 12.32
CA ILE A 260 -6.59 10.18 13.30
C ILE A 260 -6.19 11.55 13.81
N ASP A 261 -4.95 11.72 14.26
CA ASP A 261 -4.55 12.90 15.03
C ASP A 261 -4.40 14.16 14.18
N GLY A 262 -4.15 14.04 12.87
CA GLY A 262 -3.92 15.14 11.94
C GLY A 262 -2.81 16.13 12.38
N LYS A 263 -2.04 15.75 13.41
CA LYS A 263 -1.01 16.60 14.04
C LYS A 263 0.39 16.35 13.49
N SER A 264 0.58 15.34 12.66
CA SER A 264 1.85 15.10 12.01
C SER A 264 2.19 16.25 11.07
N LEU A 265 3.36 16.83 11.24
CA LEU A 265 3.83 17.91 10.38
C LEU A 265 4.34 17.29 9.07
N THR A 266 3.78 17.75 7.97
CA THR A 266 4.24 17.36 6.63
C THR A 266 4.97 18.53 5.98
N GLU A 267 6.12 18.25 5.38
CA GLU A 267 6.89 19.22 4.61
C GLU A 267 6.99 18.79 3.15
N ILE A 268 6.40 19.56 2.25
CA ILE A 268 6.42 19.32 0.81
C ILE A 268 6.81 20.62 0.10
N PRO A 269 7.91 20.64 -0.66
CA PRO A 269 8.92 19.59 -0.81
C PRO A 269 9.82 19.47 0.42
N TYR A 270 10.43 18.31 0.64
CA TYR A 270 11.39 18.06 1.70
C TYR A 270 12.61 18.98 1.60
N SER A 271 12.77 19.91 2.54
CA SER A 271 13.74 21.02 2.47
C SER A 271 15.19 20.56 2.43
N ARG A 272 15.53 19.47 3.12
CA ARG A 272 16.89 18.91 3.10
C ARG A 272 17.28 18.44 1.68
N SER A 273 16.35 17.88 0.90
CA SER A 273 16.62 17.46 -0.48
C SER A 273 16.83 18.65 -1.40
N LEU A 274 16.22 19.78 -1.12
CA LEU A 274 16.45 21.03 -1.86
C LEU A 274 17.83 21.62 -1.60
N LYS A 275 18.26 21.59 -0.32
CA LYS A 275 19.59 22.06 0.11
C LYS A 275 20.70 21.09 -0.32
N ASN A 276 20.45 19.80 -0.31
CA ASN A 276 21.36 18.73 -0.73
C ASN A 276 20.85 18.06 -2.00
N LYS A 277 21.21 18.60 -3.16
CA LYS A 277 20.78 18.10 -4.48
C LYS A 277 21.15 16.64 -4.71
N SER A 278 22.29 16.17 -4.17
CA SER A 278 22.68 14.76 -4.32
C SER A 278 21.73 13.82 -3.59
N LEU A 279 21.21 14.23 -2.43
CA LEU A 279 20.17 13.46 -1.71
C LEU A 279 18.86 13.42 -2.51
N GLY A 280 18.43 14.51 -3.09
CA GLY A 280 17.24 14.55 -3.95
C GLY A 280 17.36 13.62 -5.16
N VAL A 281 18.53 13.62 -5.81
CA VAL A 281 18.82 12.67 -6.92
C VAL A 281 18.85 11.22 -6.44
N GLU A 282 19.45 10.94 -5.28
CA GLU A 282 19.48 9.59 -4.69
C GLU A 282 18.06 9.08 -4.39
N ILE A 283 17.21 9.92 -3.77
CA ILE A 283 15.81 9.57 -3.48
C ILE A 283 15.06 9.22 -4.77
N HIS A 284 15.13 10.09 -5.78
CA HIS A 284 14.46 9.88 -7.06
C HIS A 284 14.95 8.60 -7.77
N SER A 285 16.27 8.39 -7.81
CA SER A 285 16.89 7.22 -8.43
C SER A 285 16.48 5.93 -7.73
N MET A 286 16.54 5.90 -6.39
CA MET A 286 16.15 4.73 -5.60
C MET A 286 14.66 4.43 -5.74
N SER A 287 13.78 5.45 -5.75
CA SER A 287 12.33 5.28 -5.97
C SER A 287 12.04 4.65 -7.32
N THR A 288 12.63 5.21 -8.38
CA THR A 288 12.46 4.70 -9.75
C THR A 288 12.96 3.27 -9.89
N LYS A 289 14.15 2.99 -9.36
CA LYS A 289 14.77 1.68 -9.42
C LYS A 289 13.96 0.64 -8.66
N ALA A 290 13.57 0.94 -7.41
CA ALA A 290 12.79 0.02 -6.59
C ALA A 290 11.42 -0.30 -7.20
N TYR A 291 10.72 0.72 -7.73
CA TYR A 291 9.44 0.55 -8.41
C TYR A 291 9.55 -0.42 -9.59
N LYS A 292 10.61 -0.31 -10.39
CA LYS A 292 10.86 -1.19 -11.53
C LYS A 292 11.28 -2.60 -11.10
N GLU A 293 12.21 -2.72 -10.15
CA GLU A 293 12.71 -4.01 -9.67
C GLU A 293 11.62 -4.88 -9.02
N LEU A 294 10.64 -4.24 -8.37
CA LEU A 294 9.50 -4.93 -7.78
C LEU A 294 8.32 -5.05 -8.76
N ASN A 295 8.54 -4.73 -10.04
CA ASN A 295 7.54 -4.82 -11.12
C ASN A 295 6.23 -4.06 -10.80
N CYS A 296 6.32 -2.96 -10.06
CA CYS A 296 5.16 -2.14 -9.74
C CYS A 296 4.55 -1.50 -10.98
N SER A 297 3.25 -1.23 -10.95
CA SER A 297 2.52 -0.59 -12.03
C SER A 297 1.37 0.27 -11.51
N GLY A 298 1.00 1.28 -12.30
CA GLY A 298 -0.05 2.23 -11.95
C GLY A 298 0.40 3.22 -10.89
N MET A 299 0.47 2.79 -9.64
CA MET A 299 0.81 3.64 -8.49
C MET A 299 1.60 2.90 -7.42
N ALA A 300 2.44 3.63 -6.72
CA ALA A 300 2.98 3.24 -5.41
C ALA A 300 3.49 4.47 -4.65
N ARG A 301 3.53 4.37 -3.31
CA ARG A 301 4.28 5.29 -2.46
C ARG A 301 5.52 4.56 -1.96
N VAL A 302 6.67 5.16 -2.17
CA VAL A 302 7.96 4.64 -1.75
C VAL A 302 8.40 5.40 -0.51
N ASP A 303 8.63 4.68 0.58
CA ASP A 303 8.90 5.23 1.89
C ASP A 303 10.37 4.99 2.28
N PHE A 304 11.03 6.04 2.73
CA PHE A 304 12.44 6.03 3.10
C PHE A 304 12.66 6.49 4.53
N LEU A 305 13.74 6.02 5.11
CA LEU A 305 14.32 6.51 6.36
C LEU A 305 15.67 7.16 6.04
N TYR A 306 15.85 8.40 6.45
CA TYR A 306 17.14 9.08 6.35
C TYR A 306 17.69 9.34 7.75
N GLY A 307 18.90 8.84 8.02
CA GLY A 307 19.54 8.98 9.33
C GLY A 307 20.78 8.10 9.46
N LYS A 308 21.22 7.89 10.69
CA LYS A 308 22.41 7.10 11.04
C LYS A 308 22.01 5.71 11.52
N THR A 309 22.94 4.75 11.49
CA THR A 309 22.78 3.49 12.22
C THR A 309 23.86 3.38 13.27
N ILE A 310 23.74 2.45 14.22
CA ILE A 310 24.79 2.20 15.23
C ILE A 310 26.13 1.91 14.55
N LYS A 311 26.12 1.22 13.42
CA LYS A 311 27.33 0.81 12.67
C LYS A 311 27.84 1.89 11.72
N ARG A 312 26.97 2.85 11.35
CA ARG A 312 27.26 3.92 10.39
C ARG A 312 27.01 5.29 11.01
N ASN A 313 28.03 5.99 11.36
CA ASN A 313 27.94 7.30 12.01
C ASN A 313 27.56 8.46 11.04
N LYS A 314 27.63 8.24 9.71
CA LYS A 314 27.19 9.21 8.71
C LYS A 314 25.76 8.91 8.28
N PRO A 315 24.86 9.94 8.20
CA PRO A 315 23.52 9.75 7.70
C PRO A 315 23.51 9.13 6.29
N ALA A 316 22.52 8.31 6.03
CA ALA A 316 22.30 7.71 4.73
C ALA A 316 20.81 7.49 4.50
N LEU A 317 20.42 7.33 3.24
CA LEU A 317 19.08 7.01 2.83
C LEU A 317 18.88 5.49 2.80
N PHE A 318 17.79 5.00 3.39
CA PHE A 318 17.40 3.59 3.42
C PHE A 318 15.97 3.47 2.91
N LEU A 319 15.73 2.61 1.94
CA LEU A 319 14.37 2.26 1.53
C LEU A 319 13.75 1.40 2.64
N SER A 320 12.57 1.81 3.12
CA SER A 320 11.82 1.15 4.19
C SER A 320 10.79 0.18 3.64
N GLU A 321 9.83 0.71 2.86
CA GLU A 321 8.72 -0.07 2.28
C GLU A 321 8.18 0.57 1.00
N ILE A 322 7.35 -0.19 0.26
CA ILE A 322 6.60 0.30 -0.91
C ILE A 322 5.14 -0.06 -0.72
N ASN A 323 4.27 0.95 -0.73
CA ASN A 323 2.83 0.80 -0.58
C ASN A 323 2.16 0.83 -1.96
N THR A 324 1.55 -0.28 -2.36
CA THR A 324 0.99 -0.46 -3.72
C THR A 324 -0.43 0.09 -3.87
N ILE A 325 -1.14 0.29 -2.77
CA ILE A 325 -2.43 1.03 -2.72
C ILE A 325 -2.31 2.12 -1.66
N PRO A 326 -1.61 3.22 -1.95
CA PRO A 326 -1.48 4.33 -1.00
C PRO A 326 -2.83 4.99 -0.71
N GLY A 327 -2.94 5.70 0.41
CA GLY A 327 -4.16 6.43 0.77
C GLY A 327 -4.52 7.53 -0.24
N PHE A 328 -5.82 7.71 -0.47
CA PHE A 328 -6.39 8.75 -1.34
C PHE A 328 -7.20 9.80 -0.58
N THR A 329 -7.03 9.90 0.75
CA THR A 329 -7.69 10.93 1.54
C THR A 329 -7.02 12.30 1.34
N GLU A 330 -7.69 13.39 1.69
CA GLU A 330 -7.13 14.75 1.60
C GLU A 330 -5.83 14.95 2.38
N ILE A 331 -5.64 14.20 3.46
CA ILE A 331 -4.40 14.25 4.27
C ILE A 331 -3.31 13.30 3.77
N SER A 332 -3.63 12.39 2.85
CA SER A 332 -2.70 11.37 2.36
C SER A 332 -1.57 11.98 1.53
N MET A 333 -0.35 11.55 1.80
CA MET A 333 0.84 12.07 1.11
C MET A 333 0.87 11.76 -0.39
N TYR A 334 0.34 10.59 -0.81
CA TYR A 334 0.37 10.19 -2.22
C TYR A 334 -0.27 11.24 -3.15
N PRO A 335 -1.53 11.65 -2.97
CA PRO A 335 -2.11 12.70 -3.79
C PRO A 335 -1.47 14.07 -3.56
N LYS A 336 -1.13 14.44 -2.31
CA LYS A 336 -0.49 15.74 -2.01
C LYS A 336 0.84 15.95 -2.73
N LEU A 337 1.69 14.92 -2.76
CA LEU A 337 2.98 14.99 -3.45
C LEU A 337 2.83 15.14 -4.96
N LEU A 338 1.86 14.47 -5.57
CA LEU A 338 1.55 14.61 -7.00
C LEU A 338 0.92 15.97 -7.30
N GLU A 339 0.04 16.46 -6.43
CA GLU A 339 -0.60 17.77 -6.58
C GLU A 339 0.40 18.92 -6.47
N HIS A 340 1.39 18.81 -5.57
CA HIS A 340 2.51 19.75 -5.51
C HIS A 340 3.27 19.80 -6.84
N GLY A 341 3.39 18.66 -7.55
CA GLY A 341 3.92 18.56 -8.90
C GLY A 341 2.97 19.00 -10.01
N GLY A 342 1.79 19.58 -9.69
CA GLY A 342 0.79 20.07 -10.65
C GLY A 342 -0.23 19.02 -11.12
N LEU A 343 -0.22 17.81 -10.58
CA LEU A 343 -1.17 16.74 -10.93
C LEU A 343 -2.31 16.67 -9.91
N LYS A 344 -3.41 17.38 -10.17
CA LYS A 344 -4.63 17.31 -9.36
C LYS A 344 -5.18 15.88 -9.29
N LEU A 345 -5.87 15.55 -8.20
CA LEU A 345 -6.40 14.20 -7.92
C LEU A 345 -7.29 13.67 -9.06
N GLU A 346 -8.14 14.51 -9.68
CA GLU A 346 -8.93 14.12 -10.86
C GLU A 346 -8.02 13.56 -11.98
N LYS A 347 -6.92 14.27 -12.28
CA LYS A 347 -5.99 13.87 -13.33
C LYS A 347 -5.24 12.58 -12.97
N VAL A 348 -4.90 12.41 -11.70
CA VAL A 348 -4.28 11.17 -11.19
C VAL A 348 -5.22 9.98 -11.40
N ILE A 349 -6.50 10.11 -11.02
CA ILE A 349 -7.52 9.06 -11.19
C ILE A 349 -7.69 8.69 -12.67
N VAL A 350 -7.83 9.69 -13.55
CA VAL A 350 -7.94 9.46 -15.00
C VAL A 350 -6.70 8.74 -15.55
N THR A 351 -5.53 9.16 -15.10
CA THR A 351 -4.26 8.53 -15.52
C THR A 351 -4.19 7.08 -15.08
N LEU A 352 -4.56 6.78 -13.84
CA LEU A 352 -4.57 5.42 -13.29
C LEU A 352 -5.53 4.50 -14.04
N ILE A 353 -6.75 4.97 -14.35
CA ILE A 353 -7.72 4.21 -15.15
C ILE A 353 -7.15 3.89 -16.54
N ASN A 354 -6.55 4.87 -17.21
CA ASN A 354 -5.96 4.68 -18.53
C ASN A 354 -4.77 3.71 -18.50
N LEU A 355 -3.92 3.78 -17.46
CA LEU A 355 -2.79 2.86 -17.27
C LEU A 355 -3.28 1.43 -17.07
N ALA A 356 -4.35 1.23 -16.29
CA ALA A 356 -4.97 -0.07 -16.07
C ALA A 356 -5.50 -0.68 -17.38
N ILE A 357 -6.25 0.10 -18.15
CA ILE A 357 -6.80 -0.34 -19.44
C ILE A 357 -5.67 -0.64 -20.44
N LYS A 358 -4.63 0.20 -20.51
CA LYS A 358 -3.46 -0.02 -21.37
C LYS A 358 -2.73 -1.32 -21.00
N LYS A 359 -2.46 -1.54 -19.71
CA LYS A 359 -1.80 -2.76 -19.20
C LYS A 359 -2.61 -4.00 -19.57
N TYR A 360 -3.91 -4.00 -19.33
CA TYR A 360 -4.82 -5.10 -19.68
C TYR A 360 -4.80 -5.39 -21.18
N ASN A 361 -4.94 -4.37 -22.03
CA ASN A 361 -4.94 -4.53 -23.48
C ASN A 361 -3.60 -5.06 -24.02
N SER A 362 -2.49 -4.73 -23.41
CA SER A 362 -1.18 -5.28 -23.75
C SER A 362 -1.09 -6.77 -23.37
N LYS A 363 -1.57 -7.13 -22.17
CA LYS A 363 -1.60 -8.52 -21.69
C LYS A 363 -2.48 -9.40 -22.54
N LYS A 364 -3.64 -8.90 -22.99
CA LYS A 364 -4.60 -9.64 -23.84
C LYS A 364 -4.05 -10.03 -25.20
N LYS A 365 -2.97 -9.38 -25.67
CA LYS A 365 -2.32 -9.72 -26.94
C LYS A 365 -1.36 -10.91 -26.83
N LEU A 366 -1.05 -11.36 -25.63
CA LEU A 366 -0.17 -12.50 -25.41
C LEU A 366 -0.91 -13.80 -25.75
N VAL A 367 -0.19 -14.72 -26.37
CA VAL A 367 -0.72 -16.05 -26.71
C VAL A 367 -0.88 -16.85 -25.43
N THR A 368 -2.06 -17.40 -25.20
CA THR A 368 -2.41 -18.21 -24.03
C THR A 368 -2.70 -19.66 -24.34
N ASN A 369 -2.81 -20.00 -25.63
CA ASN A 369 -3.06 -21.37 -26.12
C ASN A 369 -1.92 -21.80 -27.04
N PHE A 370 -1.61 -23.09 -27.01
CA PHE A 370 -0.80 -23.75 -28.06
C PHE A 370 -1.80 -24.30 -29.08
N ASP A 371 -1.78 -23.78 -30.32
CA ASP A 371 -2.46 -24.34 -31.44
C ASP A 371 -1.66 -25.52 -32.05
#